data_fc19dd09334f0ff38a1ff38f259d11e0
#
_entry.id   fc19dd09334f0ff38a1ff38f259d11e0
#
_cell.length_a   1.000
_cell.length_b   1.000
_cell.length_c   1.000
_cell.angle_alpha   90.00
_cell.angle_beta   90.00
_cell.angle_gamma   90.00
#
_symmetry.space_group_name_H-M   'P 1'
#
loop_
_entity.id
_entity.type
_entity.pdbx_description
1 polymer ?
#
loop_
_entity_poly.entity_id
_entity_poly.type
_entity_poly.pdbx_seq_one_letter_code
_entity_poly.pdbx_strand_id
1 'polypeptide(L)'
;MTDHLIRRGLSRRGLLQTTAGLIGGSVLPVMPAFAEDKPIGSYPAGVSGSTAFIGISVPRTGTYAVQGEDELKGYQLAIEHINSGHDLIKKISPKTSKGVLGKELKFGVADSAAKPNEAVQAQQRFISENKAIMITGGTSSAVAVALNKLAQREKVIFVCGISGSNDTTGKDCVRYGFRQNFFGQTAAAAIGPVMVKEFGKGKKAAYLTPDYTYGHTVTKSMQDFLATAGWTTVTNQVAPLGAPDYSSYLLNVANSGADVLINVNWGHDAVLSTQQAKQFGVLDKMKLVVPYQVPFIARETGGLMQGVFAATDYWWTLEDKFPLAKMFNEAFEKKYGYKPEWGAENAYVSFAHWARMCEQAGSFNPPDVIKAYEKGETLPSLVGDVHYRPEDHQCVRPVIIVKGKQQKDMKNKEDWYDVVEIVPGEGLMQKPDAFGCHLGDYS
;
A
#
# COMPACT_ATOMS: atom_id res chain seq x y z
N MET A 1 -17.71 -25.80 -70.32
CA MET A 1 -17.82 -24.65 -71.22
C MET A 1 -17.13 -23.52 -70.57
N THR A 2 -15.82 -23.44 -70.81
CA THR A 2 -15.14 -22.52 -71.73
C THR A 2 -15.35 -21.05 -71.32
N ASP A 3 -14.43 -20.16 -71.12
CA ASP A 3 -12.98 -20.13 -71.37
C ASP A 3 -12.54 -18.73 -70.90
N HIS A 4 -11.35 -18.64 -70.29
CA HIS A 4 -10.18 -17.89 -70.77
C HIS A 4 -10.30 -16.37 -70.89
N LEU A 5 -9.41 -15.60 -70.50
CA LEU A 5 -7.94 -15.38 -70.50
C LEU A 5 -7.72 -13.88 -70.37
N ILE A 6 -6.79 -13.36 -69.87
CA ILE A 6 -5.34 -13.13 -69.93
C ILE A 6 -4.97 -11.71 -69.54
N ARG A 7 -4.11 -11.57 -68.54
CA ARG A 7 -2.79 -10.90 -68.45
C ARG A 7 -2.47 -9.61 -69.19
N ARG A 8 -1.81 -8.74 -68.43
CA ARG A 8 -0.46 -8.10 -68.59
C ARG A 8 -0.54 -6.70 -67.93
N GLY A 9 0.28 -6.27 -67.05
CA GLY A 9 1.70 -6.38 -66.80
C GLY A 9 2.53 -5.35 -67.56
N LEU A 10 3.09 -4.32 -66.91
CA LEU A 10 4.27 -3.52 -67.30
C LEU A 10 4.46 -2.46 -66.21
N SER A 11 5.41 -2.50 -65.38
CA SER A 11 6.87 -2.40 -65.35
C SER A 11 7.44 -1.01 -65.69
N ARG A 12 7.93 -0.39 -64.65
CA ARG A 12 9.21 0.33 -64.45
C ARG A 12 9.79 1.25 -65.51
N ARG A 13 10.25 2.40 -65.04
CA ARG A 13 11.47 3.15 -65.39
C ARG A 13 11.40 4.21 -66.49
N GLY A 14 11.81 5.41 -66.05
CA GLY A 14 12.78 6.27 -66.75
C GLY A 14 12.22 7.54 -67.31
N LEU A 15 12.55 8.67 -66.79
CA LEU A 15 13.62 9.51 -67.37
C LEU A 15 13.81 10.80 -66.55
N LEU A 16 15.06 10.98 -66.19
CA LEU A 16 15.62 12.29 -65.82
C LEU A 16 15.68 13.20 -67.07
N GLN A 17 15.38 14.50 -66.89
CA GLN A 17 16.25 15.56 -67.44
C GLN A 17 15.80 16.96 -66.96
N THR A 18 16.65 17.54 -66.19
CA THR A 18 17.11 18.93 -66.02
C THR A 18 16.41 20.03 -66.83
N THR A 19 15.99 21.08 -66.09
CA THR A 19 16.35 22.46 -66.44
C THR A 19 16.42 23.32 -65.18
N ALA A 20 17.48 24.07 -65.04
CA ALA A 20 17.79 25.02 -64.00
C ALA A 20 16.99 26.33 -64.17
N GLY A 21 16.68 26.97 -63.07
CA GLY A 21 16.37 28.40 -63.16
C GLY A 21 15.54 28.96 -62.01
N LEU A 22 16.20 29.80 -61.24
CA LEU A 22 15.70 30.94 -60.48
C LEU A 22 15.26 30.77 -59.04
N ILE A 23 16.14 31.29 -58.22
CA ILE A 23 16.11 31.64 -56.80
C ILE A 23 14.89 32.49 -56.46
N GLY A 24 14.01 31.99 -55.65
CA GLY A 24 13.02 32.73 -54.93
C GLY A 24 12.92 32.15 -53.52
N GLY A 25 13.61 32.75 -52.55
CA GLY A 25 13.59 32.31 -51.16
C GLY A 25 12.22 32.54 -50.52
N SER A 26 11.43 31.48 -50.47
CA SER A 26 10.24 31.42 -49.59
C SER A 26 10.69 30.75 -48.29
N VAL A 27 10.91 31.57 -47.26
CA VAL A 27 11.02 31.09 -45.90
C VAL A 27 9.63 30.57 -45.51
N LEU A 28 9.40 29.28 -45.65
CA LEU A 28 8.25 28.63 -45.02
C LEU A 28 8.44 28.75 -43.50
N PRO A 29 7.41 29.24 -42.77
CA PRO A 29 7.47 29.22 -41.32
C PRO A 29 7.61 27.75 -40.88
N VAL A 30 8.69 27.44 -40.15
CA VAL A 30 8.80 26.20 -39.41
C VAL A 30 7.66 26.21 -38.39
N MET A 31 6.57 25.53 -38.69
CA MET A 31 5.55 25.24 -37.68
C MET A 31 6.25 24.45 -36.56
N PRO A 32 6.11 24.88 -35.31
CA PRO A 32 6.60 24.07 -34.20
C PRO A 32 5.93 22.69 -34.36
N ALA A 33 6.74 21.63 -34.41
CA ALA A 33 6.25 20.28 -34.29
C ALA A 33 5.45 20.24 -32.99
N PHE A 34 4.13 20.12 -33.09
CA PHE A 34 3.31 19.80 -31.92
C PHE A 34 3.89 18.49 -31.40
N ALA A 35 4.46 18.51 -30.20
CA ALA A 35 4.83 17.31 -29.49
C ALA A 35 3.58 16.43 -29.47
N GLU A 36 3.63 15.26 -30.10
CA GLU A 36 2.55 14.28 -29.96
C GLU A 36 2.30 14.12 -28.48
N ASP A 37 1.10 14.49 -28.03
CA ASP A 37 0.68 14.28 -26.65
C ASP A 37 0.80 12.77 -26.37
N LYS A 38 1.75 12.41 -25.53
CA LYS A 38 1.88 11.02 -25.09
C LYS A 38 0.56 10.55 -24.51
N PRO A 39 0.09 9.33 -24.83
CA PRO A 39 -1.16 8.82 -24.29
C PRO A 39 -1.12 8.82 -22.76
N ILE A 40 -2.22 9.24 -22.15
CA ILE A 40 -2.41 9.27 -20.70
C ILE A 40 -2.75 7.86 -20.23
N GLY A 41 -1.78 7.13 -19.77
CA GLY A 41 -1.91 5.73 -19.44
C GLY A 41 -1.70 4.82 -20.64
N SER A 42 -1.41 3.55 -20.38
CA SER A 42 -1.23 2.55 -21.42
C SER A 42 -2.53 1.83 -21.78
N TYR A 43 -3.54 1.91 -20.94
CA TYR A 43 -4.80 1.21 -21.12
C TYR A 43 -5.97 1.98 -20.50
N PRO A 44 -7.04 2.12 -21.28
CA PRO A 44 -7.07 2.00 -22.74
C PRO A 44 -6.34 3.16 -23.40
N ALA A 45 -5.74 2.91 -24.56
CA ALA A 45 -5.03 3.92 -25.34
C ALA A 45 -5.91 5.13 -25.60
N GLY A 46 -5.33 6.34 -25.46
CA GLY A 46 -6.00 7.56 -25.82
C GLY A 46 -6.95 8.15 -24.77
N VAL A 47 -6.74 7.87 -23.48
CA VAL A 47 -7.42 8.63 -22.41
C VAL A 47 -7.11 10.11 -22.63
N SER A 48 -8.14 10.89 -22.96
CA SER A 48 -8.03 12.32 -23.26
C SER A 48 -9.04 13.12 -22.45
N GLY A 49 -8.87 14.44 -22.40
CA GLY A 49 -9.78 15.35 -21.70
C GLY A 49 -9.13 16.04 -20.50
N SER A 50 -9.95 16.72 -19.69
CA SER A 50 -9.51 17.52 -18.54
C SER A 50 -9.44 16.74 -17.23
N THR A 51 -9.82 15.47 -17.23
CA THR A 51 -9.89 14.63 -16.03
C THR A 51 -9.07 13.34 -16.18
N ALA A 52 -8.65 12.77 -15.05
CA ALA A 52 -8.05 11.45 -14.96
C ALA A 52 -8.82 10.64 -13.91
N PHE A 53 -9.14 9.37 -14.21
CA PHE A 53 -9.97 8.54 -13.34
C PHE A 53 -9.13 7.52 -12.57
N ILE A 54 -9.44 7.34 -11.29
CA ILE A 54 -8.80 6.43 -10.35
C ILE A 54 -9.80 5.40 -9.85
N GLY A 55 -9.42 4.12 -9.86
CA GLY A 55 -10.21 3.05 -9.23
C GLY A 55 -9.76 2.80 -7.79
N ILE A 56 -10.68 2.85 -6.84
CA ILE A 56 -10.41 2.58 -5.42
C ILE A 56 -11.23 1.37 -4.98
N SER A 57 -10.57 0.35 -4.41
CA SER A 57 -11.24 -0.84 -3.89
C SER A 57 -10.75 -1.15 -2.48
N VAL A 58 -11.58 -0.83 -1.48
CA VAL A 58 -11.32 -1.06 -0.06
C VAL A 58 -12.47 -1.86 0.56
N PRO A 59 -12.26 -2.63 1.65
CA PRO A 59 -13.36 -3.26 2.36
C PRO A 59 -14.19 -2.19 3.08
N ARG A 60 -15.48 -2.16 2.79
CA ARG A 60 -16.48 -1.33 3.48
C ARG A 60 -17.45 -2.18 4.29
N THR A 61 -17.36 -3.47 4.12
CA THR A 61 -18.09 -4.51 4.88
C THR A 61 -17.12 -5.60 5.33
N GLY A 62 -17.54 -6.42 6.32
CA GLY A 62 -16.74 -7.52 6.85
C GLY A 62 -15.70 -7.10 7.87
N THR A 63 -14.75 -8.01 8.17
CA THR A 63 -13.81 -7.89 9.30
C THR A 63 -12.87 -6.69 9.22
N TYR A 64 -12.64 -6.12 8.02
CA TYR A 64 -11.73 -4.98 7.80
C TYR A 64 -12.45 -3.67 7.42
N ALA A 65 -13.78 -3.59 7.64
CA ALA A 65 -14.58 -2.43 7.22
C ALA A 65 -14.10 -1.10 7.82
N VAL A 66 -13.75 -1.09 9.11
CA VAL A 66 -13.27 0.13 9.79
C VAL A 66 -11.97 0.63 9.20
N GLN A 67 -11.02 -0.28 8.94
CA GLN A 67 -9.72 0.05 8.38
C GLN A 67 -9.82 0.47 6.91
N GLY A 68 -10.71 -0.19 6.14
CA GLY A 68 -10.99 0.19 4.77
C GLY A 68 -11.65 1.57 4.65
N GLU A 69 -12.50 1.94 5.59
CA GLU A 69 -13.09 3.29 5.62
C GLU A 69 -12.06 4.37 5.99
N ASP A 70 -11.13 4.09 6.93
CA ASP A 70 -10.03 5.00 7.26
C ASP A 70 -9.10 5.19 6.05
N GLU A 71 -8.72 4.11 5.38
CA GLU A 71 -7.92 4.14 4.13
C GLU A 71 -8.63 4.94 3.04
N LEU A 72 -9.94 4.74 2.84
CA LEU A 72 -10.73 5.48 1.85
C LEU A 72 -10.73 6.98 2.12
N LYS A 73 -10.88 7.39 3.37
CA LYS A 73 -10.82 8.81 3.76
C LYS A 73 -9.46 9.44 3.47
N GLY A 74 -8.38 8.70 3.64
CA GLY A 74 -7.04 9.11 3.24
C GLY A 74 -6.94 9.39 1.74
N TYR A 75 -7.44 8.47 0.90
CA TYR A 75 -7.49 8.66 -0.56
C TYR A 75 -8.34 9.87 -0.96
N GLN A 76 -9.53 10.01 -0.37
CA GLN A 76 -10.43 11.12 -0.68
C GLN A 76 -9.83 12.47 -0.31
N LEU A 77 -9.15 12.57 0.84
CA LEU A 77 -8.46 13.78 1.25
C LEU A 77 -7.29 14.10 0.33
N ALA A 78 -6.51 13.09 -0.08
CA ALA A 78 -5.41 13.27 -1.02
C ALA A 78 -5.89 13.80 -2.37
N ILE A 79 -6.96 13.21 -2.93
CA ILE A 79 -7.53 13.63 -4.21
C ILE A 79 -8.04 15.08 -4.11
N GLU A 80 -8.76 15.45 -3.05
CA GLU A 80 -9.22 16.81 -2.83
C GLU A 80 -8.05 17.81 -2.75
N HIS A 81 -7.00 17.46 -1.99
CA HIS A 81 -5.81 18.28 -1.85
C HIS A 81 -5.00 18.40 -3.15
N ILE A 82 -4.93 17.35 -3.94
CA ILE A 82 -4.30 17.36 -5.28
C ILE A 82 -5.09 18.28 -6.22
N ASN A 83 -6.40 18.15 -6.25
CA ASN A 83 -7.26 18.94 -7.13
C ASN A 83 -7.29 20.42 -6.75
N SER A 84 -7.22 20.74 -5.47
CA SER A 84 -7.21 22.13 -4.96
C SER A 84 -5.80 22.76 -4.91
N GLY A 85 -4.74 21.97 -5.05
CA GLY A 85 -3.37 22.45 -4.88
C GLY A 85 -3.07 22.84 -3.43
N HIS A 86 -3.52 22.03 -2.48
CA HIS A 86 -3.31 22.25 -1.04
C HIS A 86 -1.82 22.27 -0.68
N ASP A 87 -1.43 23.08 0.31
CA ASP A 87 -0.02 23.30 0.65
C ASP A 87 0.70 22.02 1.11
N LEU A 88 0.01 21.09 1.78
CA LEU A 88 0.60 19.81 2.13
C LEU A 88 1.01 18.99 0.89
N ILE A 89 0.17 18.98 -0.15
CA ILE A 89 0.51 18.32 -1.43
C ILE A 89 1.72 18.98 -2.06
N LYS A 90 1.79 20.32 -2.11
CA LYS A 90 2.93 21.04 -2.70
C LYS A 90 4.25 20.75 -1.98
N LYS A 91 4.23 20.44 -0.69
CA LYS A 91 5.44 20.02 0.05
C LYS A 91 5.92 18.61 -0.33
N ILE A 92 5.03 17.73 -0.74
CA ILE A 92 5.37 16.35 -1.16
C ILE A 92 5.56 16.30 -2.68
N SER A 93 4.68 16.92 -3.46
CA SER A 93 4.68 16.99 -4.92
C SER A 93 4.65 18.44 -5.40
N PRO A 94 5.81 19.13 -5.49
CA PRO A 94 5.87 20.58 -5.68
C PRO A 94 5.25 21.10 -6.98
N LYS A 95 5.17 20.27 -8.02
CA LYS A 95 4.59 20.64 -9.32
C LYS A 95 3.07 20.43 -9.37
N THR A 96 2.49 19.71 -8.43
CA THR A 96 1.04 19.44 -8.35
C THR A 96 0.31 20.67 -7.82
N SER A 97 -0.55 21.28 -8.63
CA SER A 97 -1.23 22.54 -8.29
C SER A 97 -2.75 22.53 -8.51
N LYS A 98 -3.22 21.94 -9.60
CA LYS A 98 -4.65 21.78 -9.94
C LYS A 98 -4.83 20.44 -10.64
N GLY A 99 -4.96 19.38 -9.84
CA GLY A 99 -4.89 18.02 -10.35
C GLY A 99 -3.44 17.62 -10.67
N VAL A 100 -3.26 16.50 -11.33
CA VAL A 100 -1.96 15.98 -11.78
C VAL A 100 -1.80 16.28 -13.26
N LEU A 101 -0.67 16.84 -13.67
CA LEU A 101 -0.43 17.29 -15.05
C LEU A 101 -1.56 18.16 -15.61
N GLY A 102 -2.17 19.00 -14.75
CA GLY A 102 -3.29 19.86 -15.09
C GLY A 102 -4.64 19.14 -15.27
N LYS A 103 -4.74 17.84 -14.92
CA LYS A 103 -5.99 17.07 -14.98
C LYS A 103 -6.58 16.85 -13.61
N GLU A 104 -7.86 17.17 -13.47
CA GLU A 104 -8.62 16.91 -12.25
C GLU A 104 -8.77 15.41 -12.02
N LEU A 105 -8.45 14.93 -10.82
CA LEU A 105 -8.65 13.54 -10.46
C LEU A 105 -10.13 13.27 -10.13
N LYS A 106 -10.72 12.30 -10.82
CA LYS A 106 -12.00 11.67 -10.50
C LYS A 106 -11.77 10.26 -10.02
N PHE A 107 -12.70 9.71 -9.26
CA PHE A 107 -12.54 8.36 -8.73
C PHE A 107 -13.86 7.61 -8.61
N GLY A 108 -13.76 6.29 -8.64
CA GLY A 108 -14.83 5.37 -8.26
C GLY A 108 -14.41 4.56 -7.04
N VAL A 109 -15.38 4.20 -6.20
CA VAL A 109 -15.17 3.40 -5.00
C VAL A 109 -15.97 2.10 -5.10
N ALA A 110 -15.33 0.99 -4.79
CA ALA A 110 -15.96 -0.31 -4.67
C ALA A 110 -15.67 -0.94 -3.31
N ASP A 111 -16.65 -1.67 -2.77
CA ASP A 111 -16.46 -2.52 -1.60
C ASP A 111 -15.80 -3.83 -2.04
N SER A 112 -14.61 -4.11 -1.53
CA SER A 112 -13.94 -5.39 -1.75
C SER A 112 -14.38 -6.48 -0.77
N ALA A 113 -15.03 -6.13 0.33
CA ALA A 113 -15.36 -7.02 1.45
C ALA A 113 -14.17 -7.93 1.86
N ALA A 114 -12.93 -7.47 1.65
CA ALA A 114 -11.69 -8.24 1.78
C ALA A 114 -11.59 -9.49 0.87
N LYS A 115 -12.40 -9.56 -0.20
CA LYS A 115 -12.47 -10.68 -1.15
C LYS A 115 -11.77 -10.35 -2.47
N PRO A 116 -10.77 -11.14 -2.91
CA PRO A 116 -10.05 -10.89 -4.15
C PRO A 116 -10.93 -10.76 -5.39
N ASN A 117 -11.90 -11.64 -5.56
CA ASN A 117 -12.77 -11.66 -6.75
C ASN A 117 -13.62 -10.38 -6.85
N GLU A 118 -14.18 -9.89 -5.75
CA GLU A 118 -14.97 -8.65 -5.72
C GLU A 118 -14.11 -7.45 -6.12
N ALA A 119 -12.91 -7.35 -5.56
CA ALA A 119 -11.97 -6.29 -5.87
C ALA A 119 -11.52 -6.32 -7.34
N VAL A 120 -11.15 -7.49 -7.87
CA VAL A 120 -10.69 -7.66 -9.25
C VAL A 120 -11.81 -7.29 -10.23
N GLN A 121 -13.03 -7.75 -10.03
CA GLN A 121 -14.17 -7.43 -10.91
C GLN A 121 -14.50 -5.93 -10.91
N ALA A 122 -14.45 -5.30 -9.72
CA ALA A 122 -14.70 -3.86 -9.62
C ALA A 122 -13.61 -3.05 -10.32
N GLN A 123 -12.34 -3.36 -10.07
CA GLN A 123 -11.23 -2.66 -10.70
C GLN A 123 -11.18 -2.89 -12.22
N GLN A 124 -11.52 -4.10 -12.68
CA GLN A 124 -11.64 -4.39 -14.11
C GLN A 124 -12.68 -3.48 -14.78
N ARG A 125 -13.84 -3.24 -14.14
CA ARG A 125 -14.84 -2.29 -14.64
C ARG A 125 -14.30 -0.85 -14.65
N PHE A 126 -13.63 -0.41 -13.59
CA PHE A 126 -13.04 0.94 -13.57
C PHE A 126 -12.01 1.14 -14.70
N ILE A 127 -11.20 0.12 -15.00
CA ILE A 127 -10.24 0.17 -16.11
C ILE A 127 -10.96 0.20 -17.46
N SER A 128 -11.89 -0.72 -17.70
CA SER A 128 -12.53 -0.89 -19.02
C SER A 128 -13.56 0.20 -19.33
N GLU A 129 -14.41 0.58 -18.38
CA GLU A 129 -15.53 1.50 -18.58
C GLU A 129 -15.15 2.95 -18.26
N ASN A 130 -14.49 3.19 -17.12
CA ASN A 130 -14.13 4.52 -16.65
C ASN A 130 -12.73 4.98 -17.08
N LYS A 131 -11.95 4.11 -17.73
CA LYS A 131 -10.61 4.41 -18.23
C LYS A 131 -9.63 4.76 -17.08
N ALA A 132 -9.72 4.02 -15.98
CA ALA A 132 -8.86 4.24 -14.85
C ALA A 132 -7.38 4.12 -15.24
N ILE A 133 -6.61 5.15 -14.91
CA ILE A 133 -5.16 5.25 -15.17
C ILE A 133 -4.32 4.71 -14.02
N MET A 134 -4.93 4.53 -12.87
CA MET A 134 -4.36 3.95 -11.65
C MET A 134 -5.45 3.24 -10.86
N ILE A 135 -5.11 2.17 -10.21
CA ILE A 135 -5.96 1.47 -9.26
C ILE A 135 -5.27 1.39 -7.90
N THR A 136 -6.05 1.36 -6.82
CA THR A 136 -5.54 1.34 -5.45
C THR A 136 -6.48 0.67 -4.48
N GLY A 137 -6.04 0.53 -3.22
CA GLY A 137 -6.67 -0.19 -2.13
C GLY A 137 -5.83 -1.41 -1.75
N GLY A 138 -6.47 -2.56 -1.57
CA GLY A 138 -5.74 -3.78 -1.23
C GLY A 138 -5.47 -3.93 0.26
N THR A 139 -6.37 -3.42 1.10
CA THR A 139 -6.34 -3.54 2.58
C THR A 139 -6.11 -4.98 3.04
N SER A 140 -6.74 -5.96 2.41
CA SER A 140 -6.42 -7.37 2.58
C SER A 140 -5.26 -7.79 1.68
N SER A 141 -4.25 -8.46 2.22
CA SER A 141 -3.10 -8.93 1.42
C SER A 141 -3.49 -9.90 0.31
N ALA A 142 -4.54 -10.70 0.49
CA ALA A 142 -5.07 -11.56 -0.58
C ALA A 142 -5.64 -10.73 -1.73
N VAL A 143 -6.31 -9.61 -1.43
CA VAL A 143 -6.78 -8.64 -2.43
C VAL A 143 -5.61 -7.96 -3.11
N ALA A 144 -4.62 -7.50 -2.36
CA ALA A 144 -3.44 -6.83 -2.92
C ALA A 144 -2.68 -7.71 -3.93
N VAL A 145 -2.46 -8.99 -3.60
CA VAL A 145 -1.84 -9.97 -4.52
C VAL A 145 -2.68 -10.15 -5.79
N ALA A 146 -3.99 -10.21 -5.67
CA ALA A 146 -4.87 -10.34 -6.83
C ALA A 146 -4.87 -9.07 -7.71
N LEU A 147 -4.83 -7.89 -7.07
CA LEU A 147 -4.74 -6.61 -7.79
C LEU A 147 -3.37 -6.39 -8.44
N ASN A 148 -2.27 -6.89 -7.88
CA ASN A 148 -0.97 -6.95 -8.55
C ASN A 148 -1.08 -7.68 -9.90
N LYS A 149 -1.69 -8.88 -9.91
CA LYS A 149 -1.87 -9.68 -11.12
C LYS A 149 -2.77 -8.97 -12.14
N LEU A 150 -3.82 -8.30 -11.67
CA LEU A 150 -4.67 -7.46 -12.52
C LEU A 150 -3.87 -6.31 -13.13
N ALA A 151 -3.11 -5.58 -12.32
CA ALA A 151 -2.31 -4.43 -12.73
C ALA A 151 -1.30 -4.79 -13.82
N GLN A 152 -0.59 -5.92 -13.67
CA GLN A 152 0.34 -6.43 -14.69
C GLN A 152 -0.39 -6.77 -16.00
N ARG A 153 -1.52 -7.46 -15.92
CA ARG A 153 -2.30 -7.86 -17.09
C ARG A 153 -2.86 -6.67 -17.85
N GLU A 154 -3.40 -5.69 -17.13
CA GLU A 154 -4.05 -4.50 -17.73
C GLU A 154 -3.06 -3.35 -17.96
N LYS A 155 -1.80 -3.50 -17.55
CA LYS A 155 -0.73 -2.50 -17.69
C LYS A 155 -1.12 -1.15 -17.07
N VAL A 156 -1.73 -1.21 -15.89
CA VAL A 156 -2.16 -0.06 -15.10
C VAL A 156 -1.43 -0.08 -13.76
N ILE A 157 -1.02 1.08 -13.24
CA ILE A 157 -0.33 1.14 -11.95
C ILE A 157 -1.29 0.77 -10.82
N PHE A 158 -0.83 -0.13 -9.95
CA PHE A 158 -1.44 -0.42 -8.66
C PHE A 158 -0.52 0.04 -7.54
N VAL A 159 -0.99 0.93 -6.69
CA VAL A 159 -0.30 1.29 -5.44
C VAL A 159 -1.09 0.72 -4.28
N CYS A 160 -0.50 -0.26 -3.59
CA CYS A 160 -1.09 -0.88 -2.42
C CYS A 160 -0.84 0.00 -1.18
N GLY A 161 -1.90 0.37 -0.48
CA GLY A 161 -1.80 1.18 0.74
C GLY A 161 -1.39 0.38 1.97
N ILE A 162 -2.05 -0.73 2.27
CA ILE A 162 -1.94 -1.38 3.58
C ILE A 162 -1.89 -2.92 3.55
N SER A 163 -1.19 -3.54 2.64
CA SER A 163 -0.96 -5.00 2.65
C SER A 163 0.29 -5.38 3.46
N GLY A 164 0.13 -6.13 4.53
CA GLY A 164 1.23 -6.55 5.41
C GLY A 164 1.94 -7.86 5.01
N SER A 165 1.50 -8.58 3.97
CA SER A 165 2.17 -9.83 3.54
C SER A 165 3.52 -9.56 2.88
N ASN A 166 4.51 -10.40 3.16
CA ASN A 166 5.79 -10.38 2.44
C ASN A 166 5.60 -10.67 0.94
N ASP A 167 4.58 -11.46 0.59
CA ASP A 167 4.35 -11.91 -0.78
C ASP A 167 4.01 -10.76 -1.75
N THR A 168 3.40 -9.67 -1.25
CA THR A 168 2.92 -8.56 -2.09
C THR A 168 4.03 -7.91 -2.93
N THR A 169 5.20 -7.66 -2.32
CA THR A 169 6.41 -7.19 -3.00
C THR A 169 7.52 -8.25 -2.98
N GLY A 170 7.16 -9.51 -2.65
CA GLY A 170 7.97 -10.71 -2.76
C GLY A 170 7.57 -11.52 -4.00
N LYS A 171 7.29 -12.81 -3.85
CA LYS A 171 6.99 -13.74 -4.96
C LYS A 171 5.80 -13.33 -5.86
N ASP A 172 4.90 -12.49 -5.35
CA ASP A 172 3.75 -11.96 -6.10
C ASP A 172 3.95 -10.49 -6.53
N CYS A 173 5.20 -9.98 -6.49
CA CYS A 173 5.54 -8.67 -7.03
C CYS A 173 5.32 -8.62 -8.54
N VAL A 174 5.03 -7.46 -9.05
CA VAL A 174 4.86 -7.22 -10.49
C VAL A 174 5.43 -5.86 -10.88
N ARG A 175 5.77 -5.68 -12.17
CA ARG A 175 6.31 -4.41 -12.69
C ARG A 175 5.39 -3.21 -12.46
N TYR A 176 4.07 -3.41 -12.47
CA TYR A 176 3.06 -2.36 -12.32
C TYR A 176 2.55 -2.18 -10.88
N GLY A 177 3.10 -2.94 -9.91
CA GLY A 177 2.68 -2.92 -8.51
C GLY A 177 3.68 -2.22 -7.59
N PHE A 178 3.19 -1.40 -6.66
CA PHE A 178 3.96 -0.71 -5.64
C PHE A 178 3.32 -0.89 -4.27
N ARG A 179 4.13 -0.89 -3.20
CA ARG A 179 3.61 -0.92 -1.83
C ARG A 179 4.18 0.21 -1.00
N GLN A 180 3.28 0.98 -0.37
CA GLN A 180 3.63 2.10 0.50
C GLN A 180 3.97 1.66 1.92
N ASN A 181 3.20 0.75 2.53
CA ASN A 181 3.29 0.39 3.94
C ASN A 181 4.43 -0.58 4.27
N PHE A 182 4.77 -0.68 5.58
CA PHE A 182 5.65 -1.72 6.10
C PHE A 182 5.01 -3.11 5.95
N PHE A 183 5.79 -4.18 6.17
CA PHE A 183 5.32 -5.54 5.97
C PHE A 183 5.89 -6.52 7.03
N GLY A 184 5.46 -7.78 6.99
CA GLY A 184 5.72 -8.74 8.04
C GLY A 184 7.16 -8.87 8.46
N GLN A 185 8.09 -8.88 7.52
CA GLN A 185 9.52 -8.97 7.82
C GLN A 185 10.04 -7.71 8.51
N THR A 186 9.68 -6.51 8.01
CA THR A 186 10.12 -5.25 8.65
C THR A 186 9.45 -5.04 10.00
N ALA A 187 8.18 -5.48 10.16
CA ALA A 187 7.52 -5.51 11.45
C ALA A 187 8.27 -6.38 12.45
N ALA A 188 8.62 -7.61 12.07
CA ALA A 188 9.34 -8.54 12.92
C ALA A 188 10.75 -8.03 13.30
N ALA A 189 11.47 -7.44 12.33
CA ALA A 189 12.79 -6.86 12.56
C ALA A 189 12.75 -5.64 13.49
N ALA A 190 11.66 -4.85 13.46
CA ALA A 190 11.49 -3.68 14.31
C ALA A 190 11.00 -4.04 15.72
N ILE A 191 9.95 -4.86 15.84
CA ILE A 191 9.34 -5.18 17.16
C ILE A 191 10.13 -6.27 17.91
N GLY A 192 10.80 -7.17 17.20
CA GLY A 192 11.51 -8.31 17.80
C GLY A 192 12.56 -7.91 18.82
N PRO A 193 13.46 -6.94 18.57
CA PRO A 193 14.44 -6.45 19.56
C PRO A 193 13.76 -5.91 20.82
N VAL A 194 12.63 -5.19 20.67
CA VAL A 194 11.84 -4.64 21.79
C VAL A 194 11.26 -5.79 22.62
N MET A 195 10.71 -6.83 21.98
CA MET A 195 10.20 -8.02 22.67
C MET A 195 11.30 -8.76 23.43
N VAL A 196 12.47 -8.93 22.83
CA VAL A 196 13.60 -9.60 23.48
C VAL A 196 14.11 -8.79 24.67
N LYS A 197 14.16 -7.46 24.56
CA LYS A 197 14.52 -6.55 25.66
C LYS A 197 13.52 -6.62 26.81
N GLU A 198 12.22 -6.61 26.51
CA GLU A 198 11.14 -6.56 27.51
C GLU A 198 10.91 -7.93 28.18
N PHE A 199 10.89 -9.01 27.42
CA PHE A 199 10.51 -10.33 27.91
C PHE A 199 11.70 -11.26 28.18
N GLY A 200 12.88 -10.97 27.62
CA GLY A 200 14.09 -11.79 27.73
C GLY A 200 14.26 -12.77 26.56
N LYS A 201 15.41 -13.46 26.55
CA LYS A 201 15.75 -14.54 25.61
C LYS A 201 15.10 -15.86 25.99
N GLY A 202 15.06 -16.83 25.06
CA GLY A 202 14.70 -18.23 25.34
C GLY A 202 13.24 -18.46 25.74
N LYS A 203 12.33 -17.56 25.35
CA LYS A 203 10.90 -17.66 25.67
C LYS A 203 10.18 -18.66 24.78
N LYS A 204 9.03 -19.12 25.26
CA LYS A 204 8.09 -19.97 24.54
C LYS A 204 6.97 -19.10 23.97
N ALA A 205 6.78 -19.10 22.66
CA ALA A 205 5.75 -18.33 21.98
C ALA A 205 4.63 -19.24 21.46
N ALA A 206 3.39 -18.81 21.70
CA ALA A 206 2.21 -19.30 21.01
C ALA A 206 1.79 -18.27 19.96
N TYR A 207 1.31 -18.73 18.83
CA TYR A 207 0.80 -17.87 17.75
C TYR A 207 -0.67 -18.14 17.51
N LEU A 208 -1.42 -17.07 17.20
CA LEU A 208 -2.78 -17.12 16.67
C LEU A 208 -2.76 -16.42 15.32
N THR A 209 -2.87 -17.20 14.26
CA THR A 209 -2.57 -16.82 12.87
C THR A 209 -3.85 -16.84 12.03
N PRO A 210 -4.24 -15.75 11.36
CA PRO A 210 -5.33 -15.79 10.40
C PRO A 210 -4.91 -16.53 9.12
N ASP A 211 -5.80 -17.41 8.60
CA ASP A 211 -5.51 -18.34 7.51
C ASP A 211 -5.53 -17.67 6.13
N TYR A 212 -4.56 -16.80 5.87
CA TYR A 212 -4.29 -16.23 4.55
C TYR A 212 -2.85 -15.67 4.49
N THR A 213 -2.40 -15.21 3.30
CA THR A 213 -1.00 -14.85 3.05
C THR A 213 -0.39 -13.87 4.07
N TYR A 214 -1.15 -12.87 4.57
CA TYR A 214 -0.69 -11.99 5.65
C TYR A 214 -0.35 -12.79 6.91
N GLY A 215 -1.30 -13.57 7.42
CA GLY A 215 -1.11 -14.32 8.66
C GLY A 215 0.12 -15.24 8.59
N HIS A 216 0.23 -16.00 7.51
CA HIS A 216 1.35 -16.94 7.31
C HIS A 216 2.69 -16.23 7.23
N THR A 217 2.81 -15.15 6.43
CA THR A 217 4.09 -14.47 6.23
C THR A 217 4.53 -13.66 7.45
N VAL A 218 3.60 -13.02 8.17
CA VAL A 218 3.91 -12.31 9.43
C VAL A 218 4.31 -13.29 10.51
N THR A 219 3.55 -14.37 10.71
CA THR A 219 3.88 -15.42 11.68
C THR A 219 5.28 -15.97 11.41
N LYS A 220 5.57 -16.34 10.16
CA LYS A 220 6.89 -16.86 9.77
C LYS A 220 8.01 -15.85 10.07
N SER A 221 7.81 -14.58 9.73
CA SER A 221 8.79 -13.52 9.99
C SER A 221 9.07 -13.33 11.48
N MET A 222 8.01 -13.35 12.31
CA MET A 222 8.15 -13.29 13.76
C MET A 222 8.89 -14.51 14.34
N GLN A 223 8.55 -15.72 13.87
CA GLN A 223 9.21 -16.96 14.27
C GLN A 223 10.69 -16.94 13.92
N ASP A 224 11.04 -16.56 12.69
CA ASP A 224 12.42 -16.52 12.21
C ASP A 224 13.26 -15.52 13.01
N PHE A 225 12.71 -14.32 13.25
CA PHE A 225 13.43 -13.32 14.04
C PHE A 225 13.63 -13.79 15.49
N LEU A 226 12.57 -14.22 16.15
CA LEU A 226 12.62 -14.59 17.57
C LEU A 226 13.46 -15.85 17.84
N ALA A 227 13.54 -16.76 16.86
CA ALA A 227 14.43 -17.91 16.93
C ALA A 227 15.91 -17.50 17.08
N THR A 228 16.32 -16.36 16.51
CA THR A 228 17.69 -15.83 16.67
C THR A 228 18.02 -15.46 18.13
N ALA A 229 16.98 -15.18 18.93
CA ALA A 229 17.09 -14.90 20.37
C ALA A 229 16.80 -16.15 21.23
N GLY A 230 16.74 -17.33 20.62
CA GLY A 230 16.47 -18.60 21.28
C GLY A 230 15.02 -18.84 21.67
N TRP A 231 14.07 -18.03 21.15
CA TRP A 231 12.66 -18.29 21.39
C TRP A 231 12.20 -19.54 20.62
N THR A 232 11.26 -20.27 21.20
CA THR A 232 10.70 -21.47 20.58
C THR A 232 9.20 -21.30 20.35
N THR A 233 8.71 -21.73 19.19
CA THR A 233 7.28 -21.82 18.92
C THR A 233 6.74 -23.12 19.54
N VAL A 234 5.87 -23.02 20.53
CA VAL A 234 5.25 -24.19 21.17
C VAL A 234 3.90 -24.56 20.55
N THR A 235 3.20 -23.59 19.95
CA THR A 235 2.00 -23.84 19.17
C THR A 235 1.76 -22.71 18.17
N ASN A 236 1.15 -23.02 17.04
CA ASN A 236 0.59 -22.04 16.10
C ASN A 236 -0.84 -22.47 15.75
N GLN A 237 -1.81 -21.70 16.19
CA GLN A 237 -3.21 -21.94 15.92
C GLN A 237 -3.63 -21.11 14.72
N VAL A 238 -4.09 -21.76 13.65
CA VAL A 238 -4.49 -21.12 12.39
C VAL A 238 -6.01 -21.10 12.32
N ALA A 239 -6.58 -19.88 12.30
CA ALA A 239 -8.03 -19.66 12.27
C ALA A 239 -8.44 -18.99 10.95
N PRO A 240 -9.60 -19.36 10.37
CA PRO A 240 -10.12 -18.70 9.18
C PRO A 240 -10.26 -17.17 9.35
N LEU A 241 -10.04 -16.41 8.27
CA LEU A 241 -10.32 -14.98 8.25
C LEU A 241 -11.81 -14.74 8.52
N GLY A 242 -12.14 -13.86 9.47
CA GLY A 242 -13.51 -13.58 9.88
C GLY A 242 -14.12 -14.69 10.74
N ALA A 243 -13.32 -15.50 11.43
CA ALA A 243 -13.82 -16.52 12.33
C ALA A 243 -14.72 -15.90 13.41
N PRO A 244 -15.94 -16.44 13.63
CA PRO A 244 -16.87 -15.89 14.62
C PRO A 244 -16.52 -16.32 16.06
N ASP A 245 -15.64 -17.30 16.22
CA ASP A 245 -15.26 -17.86 17.51
C ASP A 245 -13.82 -18.41 17.50
N TYR A 246 -13.07 -18.07 18.54
CA TYR A 246 -11.67 -18.48 18.73
C TYR A 246 -11.47 -19.44 19.91
N SER A 247 -12.52 -19.90 20.55
CA SER A 247 -12.47 -20.67 21.81
C SER A 247 -11.60 -21.92 21.71
N SER A 248 -11.75 -22.73 20.66
CA SER A 248 -10.96 -23.96 20.48
C SER A 248 -9.47 -23.68 20.27
N TYR A 249 -9.14 -22.64 19.51
CA TYR A 249 -7.77 -22.21 19.28
C TYR A 249 -7.12 -21.68 20.57
N LEU A 250 -7.87 -20.90 21.34
CA LEU A 250 -7.39 -20.29 22.59
C LEU A 250 -7.24 -21.31 23.72
N LEU A 251 -8.05 -22.36 23.77
CA LEU A 251 -7.85 -23.49 24.69
C LEU A 251 -6.53 -24.22 24.40
N ASN A 252 -6.20 -24.44 23.14
CA ASN A 252 -4.90 -25.02 22.75
C ASN A 252 -3.75 -24.09 23.15
N VAL A 253 -3.89 -22.79 22.95
CA VAL A 253 -2.91 -21.79 23.42
C VAL A 253 -2.75 -21.83 24.93
N ALA A 254 -3.85 -21.82 25.69
CA ALA A 254 -3.85 -21.84 27.16
C ALA A 254 -3.12 -23.05 27.76
N ASN A 255 -3.16 -24.19 27.06
CA ASN A 255 -2.53 -25.45 27.47
C ASN A 255 -1.13 -25.65 26.89
N SER A 256 -0.61 -24.73 26.08
CA SER A 256 0.67 -24.88 25.39
C SER A 256 1.91 -24.67 26.27
N GLY A 257 1.74 -24.05 27.43
CA GLY A 257 2.85 -23.64 28.28
C GLY A 257 3.69 -22.48 27.71
N ALA A 258 3.11 -21.67 26.83
CA ALA A 258 3.75 -20.49 26.28
C ALA A 258 3.90 -19.36 27.34
N ASP A 259 4.94 -18.55 27.20
CA ASP A 259 5.16 -17.32 27.98
C ASP A 259 4.46 -16.12 27.34
N VAL A 260 4.35 -16.14 25.98
CA VAL A 260 3.86 -15.01 25.18
C VAL A 260 2.90 -15.52 24.11
N LEU A 261 1.74 -14.89 24.02
CA LEU A 261 0.82 -15.01 22.88
C LEU A 261 1.13 -13.91 21.86
N ILE A 262 1.49 -14.29 20.65
CA ILE A 262 1.61 -13.40 19.49
C ILE A 262 0.33 -13.53 18.66
N ASN A 263 -0.57 -12.56 18.82
CA ASN A 263 -1.83 -12.52 18.10
C ASN A 263 -1.64 -11.77 16.77
N VAL A 264 -1.54 -12.55 15.69
CA VAL A 264 -1.31 -12.02 14.33
C VAL A 264 -2.61 -11.58 13.66
N ASN A 265 -3.77 -11.88 14.26
CA ASN A 265 -5.05 -11.36 13.76
C ASN A 265 -5.02 -9.82 13.69
N TRP A 266 -5.84 -9.27 12.80
CA TRP A 266 -5.94 -7.83 12.55
C TRP A 266 -7.41 -7.42 12.36
N GLY A 267 -7.72 -6.13 12.47
CA GLY A 267 -9.09 -5.64 12.37
C GLY A 267 -10.02 -6.23 13.43
N HIS A 268 -11.24 -6.57 13.06
CA HIS A 268 -12.23 -7.13 13.99
C HIS A 268 -11.82 -8.51 14.53
N ASP A 269 -11.08 -9.29 13.75
CA ASP A 269 -10.57 -10.60 14.20
C ASP A 269 -9.60 -10.44 15.39
N ALA A 270 -8.77 -9.39 15.38
CA ALA A 270 -7.88 -9.09 16.51
C ALA A 270 -8.66 -8.64 17.75
N VAL A 271 -9.73 -7.88 17.58
CA VAL A 271 -10.63 -7.48 18.68
C VAL A 271 -11.24 -8.71 19.31
N LEU A 272 -11.93 -9.53 18.53
CA LEU A 272 -12.64 -10.70 19.02
C LEU A 272 -11.69 -11.73 19.66
N SER A 273 -10.58 -12.05 18.99
CA SER A 273 -9.61 -13.02 19.53
C SER A 273 -8.94 -12.53 20.81
N THR A 274 -8.68 -11.23 20.94
CA THR A 274 -8.10 -10.65 22.17
C THR A 274 -9.11 -10.67 23.34
N GLN A 275 -10.38 -10.31 23.08
CA GLN A 275 -11.45 -10.38 24.08
C GLN A 275 -11.65 -11.82 24.58
N GLN A 276 -11.70 -12.79 23.66
CA GLN A 276 -11.83 -14.18 24.01
C GLN A 276 -10.57 -14.72 24.72
N ALA A 277 -9.34 -14.27 24.33
CA ALA A 277 -8.14 -14.64 25.05
C ALA A 277 -8.16 -14.21 26.53
N LYS A 278 -8.76 -13.04 26.83
CA LYS A 278 -9.01 -12.64 28.22
C LYS A 278 -10.06 -13.51 28.89
N GLN A 279 -11.19 -13.74 28.20
CA GLN A 279 -12.30 -14.55 28.72
C GLN A 279 -11.86 -15.97 29.09
N PHE A 280 -10.99 -16.60 28.30
CA PHE A 280 -10.44 -17.94 28.56
C PHE A 280 -9.21 -17.94 29.46
N GLY A 281 -8.85 -16.84 30.10
CA GLY A 281 -7.75 -16.73 31.05
C GLY A 281 -6.36 -16.87 30.42
N VAL A 282 -6.23 -16.75 29.11
CA VAL A 282 -4.94 -16.80 28.39
C VAL A 282 -4.08 -15.59 28.80
N LEU A 283 -4.68 -14.40 28.82
CA LEU A 283 -3.98 -13.15 29.15
C LEU A 283 -3.62 -13.01 30.65
N ASP A 284 -4.13 -13.90 31.50
CA ASP A 284 -3.73 -13.96 32.91
C ASP A 284 -2.43 -14.76 33.10
N LYS A 285 -2.09 -15.61 32.13
CA LYS A 285 -0.92 -16.49 32.14
C LYS A 285 0.20 -16.06 31.19
N MET A 286 -0.15 -15.38 30.10
CA MET A 286 0.75 -15.04 29.00
C MET A 286 0.78 -13.55 28.75
N LYS A 287 1.93 -13.02 28.31
CA LYS A 287 2.03 -11.67 27.75
C LYS A 287 1.45 -11.65 26.34
N LEU A 288 0.79 -10.56 25.98
CA LEU A 288 0.23 -10.36 24.63
C LEU A 288 1.16 -9.47 23.80
N VAL A 289 1.33 -9.81 22.54
CA VAL A 289 1.91 -8.96 21.49
C VAL A 289 1.01 -9.01 20.26
N VAL A 290 0.76 -7.86 19.66
CA VAL A 290 0.02 -7.74 18.39
C VAL A 290 0.96 -7.10 17.37
N PRO A 291 1.55 -7.87 16.44
CA PRO A 291 2.58 -7.36 15.52
C PRO A 291 2.13 -6.17 14.66
N TYR A 292 0.84 -6.09 14.37
CA TYR A 292 0.23 -5.00 13.60
C TYR A 292 -0.90 -4.35 14.39
N GLN A 293 -0.68 -3.11 14.80
CA GLN A 293 -1.63 -2.42 15.65
C GLN A 293 -2.40 -1.33 14.90
N VAL A 294 -3.68 -1.22 15.24
CA VAL A 294 -4.53 -0.10 14.87
C VAL A 294 -5.28 0.39 16.09
N PRO A 295 -5.55 1.69 16.23
CA PRO A 295 -6.27 2.27 17.37
C PRO A 295 -7.65 1.64 17.61
N PHE A 296 -8.27 1.15 16.54
CA PHE A 296 -9.52 0.40 16.61
C PHE A 296 -9.46 -0.77 17.61
N ILE A 297 -8.37 -1.55 17.61
CA ILE A 297 -8.22 -2.70 18.53
C ILE A 297 -8.19 -2.20 19.98
N ALA A 298 -7.44 -1.14 20.27
CA ALA A 298 -7.38 -0.59 21.62
C ALA A 298 -8.73 -0.04 22.09
N ARG A 299 -9.44 0.68 21.22
CA ARG A 299 -10.76 1.25 21.50
C ARG A 299 -11.80 0.16 21.78
N GLU A 300 -11.88 -0.86 20.96
CA GLU A 300 -12.90 -1.91 21.06
C GLU A 300 -12.59 -2.95 22.14
N THR A 301 -11.33 -3.14 22.52
CA THR A 301 -10.92 -4.05 23.60
C THR A 301 -10.79 -3.33 24.95
N GLY A 302 -10.90 -2.00 24.98
CA GLY A 302 -10.71 -1.19 26.17
C GLY A 302 -9.32 -1.36 26.78
N GLY A 303 -9.23 -1.69 28.07
CA GLY A 303 -7.94 -1.82 28.77
C GLY A 303 -7.06 -3.01 28.36
N LEU A 304 -7.52 -3.94 27.51
CA LEU A 304 -6.76 -5.15 27.17
C LEU A 304 -5.48 -4.88 26.39
N MET A 305 -5.39 -3.72 25.73
CA MET A 305 -4.17 -3.31 25.02
C MET A 305 -3.16 -2.54 25.87
N GLN A 306 -3.45 -2.31 27.16
CA GLN A 306 -2.51 -1.64 28.08
C GLN A 306 -1.23 -2.44 28.22
N GLY A 307 -0.08 -1.79 27.96
CA GLY A 307 1.23 -2.41 28.02
C GLY A 307 1.56 -3.34 26.86
N VAL A 308 0.65 -3.55 25.90
CA VAL A 308 0.88 -4.39 24.72
C VAL A 308 1.73 -3.66 23.71
N PHE A 309 2.82 -4.30 23.26
CA PHE A 309 3.68 -3.79 22.20
C PHE A 309 3.13 -4.14 20.81
N ALA A 310 3.31 -3.23 19.88
CA ALA A 310 2.93 -3.41 18.49
C ALA A 310 3.76 -2.55 17.54
N ALA A 311 3.76 -2.89 16.25
CA ALA A 311 4.27 -2.05 15.17
C ALA A 311 3.12 -1.37 14.43
N THR A 312 3.38 -0.18 13.93
CA THR A 312 2.46 0.60 13.08
C THR A 312 3.24 1.45 12.09
N ASP A 313 2.59 1.86 10.98
CA ASP A 313 3.16 2.81 10.01
C ASP A 313 3.11 4.25 10.51
N TYR A 314 2.08 4.57 11.27
CA TYR A 314 1.78 5.93 11.70
C TYR A 314 1.02 5.94 13.01
N TRP A 315 1.30 6.96 13.81
CA TRP A 315 0.52 7.33 14.98
C TRP A 315 0.40 8.85 15.03
N TRP A 316 -0.78 9.39 15.29
CA TRP A 316 -1.05 10.83 15.16
C TRP A 316 -0.14 11.70 16.04
N THR A 317 0.35 11.22 17.18
CA THR A 317 1.27 11.98 18.05
C THR A 317 2.64 12.22 17.40
N LEU A 318 2.93 11.61 16.24
CA LEU A 318 4.10 11.94 15.42
C LEU A 318 4.06 13.39 14.90
N GLU A 319 2.91 14.08 14.99
CA GLU A 319 2.79 15.51 14.68
C GLU A 319 3.73 16.39 15.49
N ASP A 320 4.12 15.96 16.70
CA ASP A 320 5.10 16.66 17.54
C ASP A 320 6.51 16.63 16.95
N LYS A 321 6.81 15.67 16.08
CA LYS A 321 8.14 15.45 15.48
C LYS A 321 8.19 15.80 14.00
N PHE A 322 7.12 15.56 13.24
CA PHE A 322 7.08 15.73 11.81
C PHE A 322 6.07 16.81 11.39
N PRO A 323 6.54 17.97 10.87
CA PRO A 323 5.63 19.06 10.48
C PRO A 323 4.58 18.69 9.44
N LEU A 324 4.89 17.76 8.51
CA LEU A 324 3.91 17.28 7.52
C LEU A 324 2.83 16.42 8.17
N ALA A 325 3.16 15.63 9.21
CA ALA A 325 2.18 14.88 9.99
C ALA A 325 1.19 15.83 10.66
N LYS A 326 1.67 16.96 11.24
CA LYS A 326 0.80 17.97 11.84
C LYS A 326 -0.18 18.55 10.82
N MET A 327 0.29 18.97 9.66
CA MET A 327 -0.57 19.48 8.58
C MET A 327 -1.63 18.45 8.15
N PHE A 328 -1.23 17.18 8.07
CA PHE A 328 -2.15 16.10 7.71
C PHE A 328 -3.21 15.87 8.79
N ASN A 329 -2.80 15.75 10.04
CA ASN A 329 -3.70 15.56 11.18
C ASN A 329 -4.73 16.69 11.29
N GLU A 330 -4.29 17.95 11.19
CA GLU A 330 -5.18 19.11 11.23
C GLU A 330 -6.21 19.09 10.09
N ALA A 331 -5.78 18.76 8.87
CA ALA A 331 -6.67 18.68 7.71
C ALA A 331 -7.66 17.51 7.83
N PHE A 332 -7.17 16.34 8.25
CA PHE A 332 -7.97 15.14 8.40
C PHE A 332 -9.02 15.30 9.52
N GLU A 333 -8.60 15.75 10.71
CA GLU A 333 -9.48 15.97 11.85
C GLU A 333 -10.53 17.04 11.56
N LYS A 334 -10.14 18.14 10.89
CA LYS A 334 -11.07 19.20 10.46
C LYS A 334 -12.18 18.64 9.56
N LYS A 335 -11.85 17.68 8.69
CA LYS A 335 -12.80 17.12 7.72
C LYS A 335 -13.65 16.00 8.31
N TYR A 336 -13.04 15.11 9.10
CA TYR A 336 -13.68 13.85 9.52
C TYR A 336 -14.00 13.78 11.02
N GLY A 337 -13.49 14.71 11.83
CA GLY A 337 -13.83 14.85 13.28
C GLY A 337 -13.12 13.85 14.19
N TYR A 338 -12.07 13.17 13.74
CA TYR A 338 -11.24 12.26 14.54
C TYR A 338 -9.80 12.24 14.02
N LYS A 339 -8.86 11.72 14.82
CA LYS A 339 -7.45 11.60 14.43
C LYS A 339 -7.25 10.47 13.41
N PRO A 340 -6.45 10.67 12.34
CA PRO A 340 -6.22 9.65 11.32
C PRO A 340 -5.49 8.43 11.90
N GLU A 341 -5.83 7.25 11.38
CA GLU A 341 -5.08 6.03 11.58
C GLU A 341 -4.03 5.86 10.46
N TRP A 342 -3.22 4.83 10.55
CA TRP A 342 -2.15 4.59 9.58
C TRP A 342 -2.64 4.20 8.17
N GLY A 343 -3.87 3.68 8.06
CA GLY A 343 -4.51 3.43 6.76
C GLY A 343 -4.72 4.72 5.97
N ALA A 344 -5.23 5.76 6.63
CA ALA A 344 -5.42 7.07 6.02
C ALA A 344 -4.08 7.73 5.66
N GLU A 345 -3.05 7.59 6.52
CA GLU A 345 -1.71 8.10 6.25
C GLU A 345 -1.12 7.48 4.99
N ASN A 346 -1.08 6.13 4.93
CA ASN A 346 -0.54 5.42 3.78
C ASN A 346 -1.28 5.76 2.48
N ALA A 347 -2.60 5.83 2.53
CA ALA A 347 -3.45 6.20 1.41
C ALA A 347 -3.12 7.62 0.90
N TYR A 348 -3.00 8.58 1.81
CA TYR A 348 -2.67 9.96 1.47
C TYR A 348 -1.29 10.08 0.83
N VAL A 349 -0.27 9.50 1.47
CA VAL A 349 1.12 9.58 1.01
C VAL A 349 1.31 8.86 -0.32
N SER A 350 0.69 7.69 -0.51
CA SER A 350 0.78 6.94 -1.76
C SER A 350 0.27 7.74 -2.96
N PHE A 351 -0.83 8.48 -2.80
CA PHE A 351 -1.36 9.36 -3.84
C PHE A 351 -0.47 10.58 -4.11
N ALA A 352 0.04 11.20 -3.05
CA ALA A 352 0.95 12.33 -3.18
C ALA A 352 2.25 11.94 -3.90
N HIS A 353 2.79 10.75 -3.60
CA HIS A 353 3.97 10.20 -4.29
C HIS A 353 3.66 9.84 -5.75
N TRP A 354 2.52 9.17 -6.02
CA TRP A 354 2.12 8.89 -7.40
C TRP A 354 1.96 10.16 -8.23
N ALA A 355 1.32 11.19 -7.68
CA ALA A 355 1.20 12.49 -8.34
C ALA A 355 2.58 13.07 -8.67
N ARG A 356 3.53 13.04 -7.71
CA ARG A 356 4.90 13.48 -7.93
C ARG A 356 5.60 12.70 -9.04
N MET A 357 5.44 11.39 -9.09
CA MET A 357 6.04 10.56 -10.14
C MET A 357 5.46 10.86 -11.52
N CYS A 358 4.15 11.08 -11.63
CA CYS A 358 3.52 11.54 -12.86
C CYS A 358 4.06 12.91 -13.32
N GLU A 359 4.19 13.87 -12.39
CA GLU A 359 4.72 15.20 -12.68
C GLU A 359 6.22 15.16 -13.09
N GLN A 360 7.00 14.26 -12.50
CA GLN A 360 8.39 14.05 -12.90
C GLN A 360 8.52 13.38 -14.27
N ALA A 361 7.66 12.41 -14.53
CA ALA A 361 7.59 11.72 -15.83
C ALA A 361 7.02 12.62 -16.95
N GLY A 362 6.25 13.66 -16.58
CA GLY A 362 5.47 14.46 -17.53
C GLY A 362 4.44 13.62 -18.29
N SER A 363 3.95 12.53 -17.68
CA SER A 363 3.12 11.52 -18.35
C SER A 363 2.31 10.72 -17.34
N PHE A 364 1.13 10.21 -17.77
CA PHE A 364 0.41 9.15 -17.05
C PHE A 364 0.68 7.76 -17.63
N ASN A 365 1.50 7.66 -18.68
CA ASN A 365 1.87 6.37 -19.23
C ASN A 365 2.62 5.53 -18.18
N PRO A 366 2.09 4.36 -17.77
CA PRO A 366 2.64 3.61 -16.65
C PRO A 366 4.13 3.30 -16.74
N PRO A 367 4.72 2.87 -17.88
CA PRO A 367 6.17 2.67 -17.97
C PRO A 367 7.01 3.92 -17.65
N ASP A 368 6.53 5.13 -18.00
CA ASP A 368 7.23 6.37 -17.71
C ASP A 368 7.17 6.69 -16.20
N VAL A 369 6.00 6.49 -15.60
CA VAL A 369 5.78 6.71 -14.15
C VAL A 369 6.56 5.68 -13.32
N ILE A 370 6.58 4.41 -13.74
CA ILE A 370 7.38 3.35 -13.09
C ILE A 370 8.86 3.69 -13.12
N LYS A 371 9.40 4.12 -14.26
CA LYS A 371 10.79 4.58 -14.37
C LYS A 371 11.10 5.77 -13.45
N ALA A 372 10.12 6.64 -13.18
CA ALA A 372 10.29 7.72 -12.21
C ALA A 372 10.40 7.19 -10.78
N TYR A 373 9.59 6.21 -10.39
CA TYR A 373 9.71 5.51 -9.11
C TYR A 373 11.04 4.76 -8.98
N GLU A 374 11.48 4.06 -10.04
CA GLU A 374 12.70 3.24 -10.06
C GLU A 374 14.00 4.05 -10.00
N LYS A 375 13.95 5.38 -10.06
CA LYS A 375 15.10 6.23 -9.74
C LYS A 375 15.51 6.15 -8.26
N GLY A 376 14.63 5.66 -7.40
CA GLY A 376 14.89 5.54 -5.97
C GLY A 376 15.13 6.88 -5.27
N GLU A 377 14.52 7.96 -5.77
CA GLU A 377 14.68 9.30 -5.17
C GLU A 377 14.07 9.34 -3.77
N THR A 378 14.70 10.12 -2.90
CA THR A 378 14.17 10.43 -1.58
C THR A 378 12.92 11.30 -1.70
N LEU A 379 11.85 10.87 -1.04
CA LEU A 379 10.52 11.49 -1.08
C LEU A 379 10.09 11.94 0.31
N PRO A 380 9.63 13.19 0.48
CA PRO A 380 9.03 13.62 1.73
C PRO A 380 7.76 12.81 2.04
N SER A 381 7.59 12.43 3.30
CA SER A 381 6.38 11.77 3.79
C SER A 381 5.95 12.32 5.16
N LEU A 382 4.88 11.78 5.72
CA LEU A 382 4.38 12.20 7.03
C LEU A 382 5.19 11.62 8.21
N VAL A 383 6.12 10.71 7.91
CA VAL A 383 6.99 10.06 8.90
C VAL A 383 8.49 10.30 8.62
N GLY A 384 8.79 11.37 7.90
CA GLY A 384 10.13 11.69 7.42
C GLY A 384 10.34 11.28 5.96
N ASP A 385 11.58 11.23 5.54
CA ASP A 385 11.93 10.88 4.18
C ASP A 385 11.86 9.38 3.94
N VAL A 386 11.36 9.00 2.77
CA VAL A 386 11.20 7.61 2.33
C VAL A 386 11.65 7.47 0.87
N HIS A 387 11.82 6.24 0.38
CA HIS A 387 12.04 6.00 -1.05
C HIS A 387 11.49 4.63 -1.44
N TYR A 388 11.28 4.41 -2.75
CA TYR A 388 10.90 3.11 -3.28
C TYR A 388 12.14 2.40 -3.84
N ARG A 389 12.30 1.13 -3.50
CA ARG A 389 13.36 0.31 -4.10
C ARG A 389 13.00 -0.05 -5.54
N PRO A 390 13.92 0.11 -6.50
CA PRO A 390 13.64 -0.21 -7.91
C PRO A 390 13.51 -1.72 -8.17
N GLU A 391 14.06 -2.56 -7.29
CA GLU A 391 14.14 -4.00 -7.50
C GLU A 391 12.84 -4.74 -7.16
N ASP A 392 12.05 -4.21 -6.21
CA ASP A 392 10.81 -4.86 -5.74
C ASP A 392 9.64 -3.90 -5.50
N HIS A 393 9.83 -2.61 -5.79
CA HIS A 393 8.84 -1.54 -5.63
C HIS A 393 8.29 -1.40 -4.19
N GLN A 394 9.06 -1.85 -3.21
CA GLN A 394 8.75 -1.66 -1.80
C GLN A 394 9.23 -0.29 -1.33
N CYS A 395 8.33 0.46 -0.69
CA CYS A 395 8.71 1.68 0.01
C CYS A 395 9.56 1.35 1.25
N VAL A 396 10.75 1.93 1.33
CA VAL A 396 11.61 1.92 2.51
C VAL A 396 11.20 3.07 3.39
N ARG A 397 10.66 2.76 4.56
CA ARG A 397 10.10 3.72 5.50
C ARG A 397 10.35 3.29 6.94
N PRO A 398 10.33 4.20 7.91
CA PRO A 398 10.43 3.81 9.32
C PRO A 398 9.25 2.98 9.76
N VAL A 399 9.49 2.09 10.73
CA VAL A 399 8.46 1.36 11.46
C VAL A 399 8.37 1.95 12.86
N ILE A 400 7.15 2.26 13.29
CA ILE A 400 6.88 2.89 14.58
C ILE A 400 6.50 1.79 15.58
N ILE A 401 7.26 1.67 16.66
CA ILE A 401 6.91 0.78 17.77
C ILE A 401 6.11 1.57 18.78
N VAL A 402 4.95 1.03 19.10
CA VAL A 402 4.03 1.62 20.07
C VAL A 402 3.78 0.67 21.24
N LYS A 403 3.38 1.25 22.38
CA LYS A 403 2.92 0.53 23.56
C LYS A 403 1.59 1.09 24.01
N GLY A 404 0.63 0.22 24.26
CA GLY A 404 -0.69 0.65 24.74
C GLY A 404 -0.63 1.39 26.08
N LYS A 405 -1.24 2.57 26.15
CA LYS A 405 -1.32 3.42 27.34
C LYS A 405 -2.31 2.86 28.37
N GLN A 406 -2.04 3.14 29.61
CA GLN A 406 -3.08 3.04 30.64
C GLN A 406 -4.10 4.15 30.44
N GLN A 407 -5.36 3.85 30.67
CA GLN A 407 -6.45 4.83 30.46
C GLN A 407 -6.25 6.14 31.24
N LYS A 408 -5.69 6.06 32.45
CA LYS A 408 -5.37 7.23 33.28
C LYS A 408 -4.28 8.15 32.72
N ASP A 409 -3.42 7.62 31.80
CA ASP A 409 -2.29 8.33 31.21
C ASP A 409 -2.63 8.92 29.84
N MET A 410 -3.84 8.66 29.33
CA MET A 410 -4.33 9.21 28.07
C MET A 410 -4.65 10.70 28.21
N LYS A 411 -4.11 11.53 27.31
CA LYS A 411 -4.37 12.98 27.28
C LYS A 411 -5.78 13.32 26.76
N ASN A 412 -6.34 12.44 25.93
CA ASN A 412 -7.69 12.52 25.38
C ASN A 412 -8.16 11.12 24.96
N LYS A 413 -9.42 11.01 24.51
CA LYS A 413 -10.04 9.73 24.13
C LYS A 413 -9.39 9.01 22.93
N GLU A 414 -8.50 9.68 22.18
CA GLU A 414 -7.80 9.17 21.01
C GLU A 414 -6.32 8.78 21.31
N ASP A 415 -5.85 9.01 22.55
CA ASP A 415 -4.43 8.87 22.92
C ASP A 415 -4.10 7.46 23.46
N TRP A 416 -4.33 6.45 22.63
CA TRP A 416 -4.23 5.03 23.01
C TRP A 416 -2.80 4.51 23.17
N TYR A 417 -1.80 5.15 22.54
CA TYR A 417 -0.45 4.61 22.49
C TYR A 417 0.63 5.62 22.79
N ASP A 418 1.68 5.15 23.47
CA ASP A 418 2.98 5.80 23.48
C ASP A 418 3.83 5.32 22.30
N VAL A 419 4.49 6.25 21.62
CA VAL A 419 5.55 5.92 20.66
C VAL A 419 6.79 5.54 21.46
N VAL A 420 7.19 4.28 21.40
CA VAL A 420 8.36 3.74 22.11
C VAL A 420 9.63 3.97 21.31
N GLU A 421 9.56 3.73 20.00
CA GLU A 421 10.69 3.83 19.10
C GLU A 421 10.25 4.11 17.67
N ILE A 422 11.04 4.87 16.93
CA ILE A 422 10.90 5.06 15.49
C ILE A 422 12.12 4.37 14.87
N VAL A 423 11.93 3.19 14.33
CA VAL A 423 13.01 2.36 13.79
C VAL A 423 13.21 2.73 12.31
N PRO A 424 14.40 3.22 11.90
CA PRO A 424 14.67 3.59 10.51
C PRO A 424 14.48 2.41 9.55
N GLY A 425 13.85 2.65 8.41
CA GLY A 425 13.51 1.60 7.44
C GLY A 425 14.72 0.89 6.83
N GLU A 426 15.80 1.61 6.59
CA GLU A 426 17.02 1.08 5.97
C GLU A 426 17.60 -0.14 6.68
N GLY A 427 17.65 -0.11 8.01
CA GLY A 427 18.16 -1.22 8.83
C GLY A 427 17.23 -2.42 8.92
N LEU A 428 15.97 -2.28 8.47
CA LEU A 428 14.95 -3.32 8.58
C LEU A 428 14.84 -4.18 7.33
N MET A 429 15.27 -3.66 6.18
CA MET A 429 15.04 -4.30 4.89
C MET A 429 16.02 -5.46 4.66
N GLN A 430 15.49 -6.61 4.26
CA GLN A 430 16.28 -7.68 3.65
C GLN A 430 16.57 -7.35 2.18
N LYS A 431 17.38 -8.20 1.52
CA LYS A 431 17.63 -8.08 0.09
C LYS A 431 16.31 -8.14 -0.69
N PRO A 432 16.17 -7.41 -1.81
CA PRO A 432 14.93 -7.37 -2.58
C PRO A 432 14.41 -8.74 -3.03
N ASP A 433 15.30 -9.66 -3.36
CA ASP A 433 15.00 -11.03 -3.79
C ASP A 433 14.74 -12.03 -2.65
N ALA A 434 14.90 -11.61 -1.39
CA ALA A 434 14.77 -12.49 -0.22
C ALA A 434 13.41 -13.20 -0.12
N PHE A 435 12.38 -12.60 -0.70
CA PHE A 435 11.02 -13.17 -0.76
C PHE A 435 10.60 -13.56 -2.18
N GLY A 436 11.57 -13.74 -3.09
CA GLY A 436 11.33 -14.28 -4.44
C GLY A 436 10.73 -13.27 -5.42
N CYS A 437 10.95 -11.97 -5.24
CA CYS A 437 10.50 -10.97 -6.20
C CYS A 437 11.30 -11.04 -7.50
N HIS A 438 10.57 -11.07 -8.62
CA HIS A 438 11.06 -10.91 -9.98
C HIS A 438 10.06 -10.05 -10.74
N LEU A 439 10.31 -8.74 -10.82
CA LEU A 439 9.36 -7.78 -11.41
C LEU A 439 9.01 -8.08 -12.88
N GLY A 440 9.88 -8.77 -13.61
CA GLY A 440 9.70 -8.99 -15.06
C GLY A 440 9.90 -7.71 -15.88
N ASP A 441 9.38 -7.71 -17.09
CA ASP A 441 9.40 -6.57 -18.00
C ASP A 441 8.04 -5.84 -18.04
N TYR A 442 7.85 -4.96 -19.03
CA TYR A 442 6.61 -4.19 -19.24
C TYR A 442 5.60 -4.93 -20.16
N SER A 443 5.88 -6.16 -20.57
CA SER A 443 5.01 -6.94 -21.46
C SER A 443 3.78 -7.52 -20.74
#